data_7b56a6350ba41d70e2f03c42a58d14f3
#
_entry.id   7b56a6350ba41d70e2f03c42a58d14f3
#
_cell.length_a   1.000
_cell.length_b   1.000
_cell.length_c   1.000
_cell.angle_alpha   90.00
_cell.angle_beta   90.00
_cell.angle_gamma   90.00
#
_symmetry.space_group_name_H-M   'P 1'
#
loop_
_entity.id
_entity.type
_entity.pdbx_description
1 polymer ?
#
loop_
_entity_poly.entity_id
_entity_poly.type
_entity_poly.pdbx_seq_one_letter_code
_entity_poly.pdbx_strand_id
1 'polypeptide(L)'
;IPKNVNNIETGAFNFCEKLENFDVSPDNETYSSVDGILCSKDKKTLKTFPAGKADSRYTSLPYFEKIGAYAFYNSKNITNITIPRTVTTIDTRAFALCDNLSSLSFMGEDNVPELSENIMYSSPKPGNVYIYVRKAWYENDANKATVEKYNGIFKEVHPSFIVESGYDRGLEFFPTSNTAAGVVSFAKPRTSVIIQKTATEKAYTDKYNKQWNEKTYDVSAILDFAFEASTSSVKMVTVLADISNIGVEAFRAPTLNELYFVGDVPATLSSTAYNLPDKYPFKEGLTVYVKQSKQNDYGYKWNVDGHGVCFQWQIPAKTLASRATACYPFDVVYDNTKDVKPYVTLRLDPNNFNARHLQDGTAFVWSRSIDDYTVPAFQPVLLVSKQSANVESYCQMKETQNAAAIDKTGYTDYMLGTVEDTHLENKDGYTLYGLSKSGLFKKIAAAGNNLTWFKAYLKIPNTDIPAGAKSIAFLFEDENNTTGIQEFNTAAETGKAPYYDLNGIKVEKPQHGIYIHNNKKVVIK
;
A
#
# COMPACT_ATOMS: atom_id res chain seq x y z
N ILE A 1 -11.12 36.21 -18.65
CA ILE A 1 -11.33 37.42 -17.81
C ILE A 1 -10.13 38.33 -18.02
N PRO A 2 -10.29 39.48 -18.75
CA PRO A 2 -9.23 40.46 -19.01
C PRO A 2 -8.66 41.12 -17.73
N LYS A 3 -7.47 41.71 -17.85
CA LYS A 3 -6.77 42.34 -16.71
C LYS A 3 -7.54 43.49 -16.05
N ASN A 4 -8.40 44.18 -16.82
CA ASN A 4 -9.11 45.38 -16.33
C ASN A 4 -10.48 45.05 -15.69
N VAL A 5 -10.90 43.78 -15.64
CA VAL A 5 -12.14 43.38 -14.97
C VAL A 5 -11.87 43.27 -13.47
N ASN A 6 -12.44 44.19 -12.71
CA ASN A 6 -12.27 44.27 -11.26
C ASN A 6 -13.55 43.96 -10.47
N ASN A 7 -14.70 43.85 -11.15
CA ASN A 7 -15.95 43.45 -10.51
C ASN A 7 -16.72 42.46 -11.40
N ILE A 8 -17.09 41.33 -10.80
CA ILE A 8 -17.97 40.32 -11.34
C ILE A 8 -19.07 40.11 -10.30
N GLU A 9 -20.28 40.51 -10.65
CA GLU A 9 -21.44 40.38 -9.76
C GLU A 9 -21.74 38.91 -9.44
N THR A 10 -22.21 38.66 -8.22
CA THR A 10 -22.63 37.31 -7.80
C THR A 10 -23.70 36.77 -8.74
N GLY A 11 -23.47 35.59 -9.29
CA GLY A 11 -24.40 34.95 -10.23
C GLY A 11 -24.24 35.39 -11.68
N ALA A 12 -23.24 36.23 -12.04
CA ALA A 12 -23.03 36.70 -13.43
C ALA A 12 -22.90 35.55 -14.44
N PHE A 13 -22.48 34.38 -14.03
CA PHE A 13 -22.35 33.19 -14.88
C PHE A 13 -23.40 32.10 -14.58
N ASN A 14 -24.47 32.45 -13.86
CA ASN A 14 -25.58 31.54 -13.63
C ASN A 14 -26.18 31.09 -14.98
N PHE A 15 -26.60 29.83 -15.08
CA PHE A 15 -27.14 29.22 -16.31
C PHE A 15 -26.21 29.17 -17.53
N CYS A 16 -24.90 29.42 -17.34
CA CYS A 16 -23.92 29.21 -18.41
C CYS A 16 -23.54 27.71 -18.50
N GLU A 17 -24.50 26.86 -18.86
CA GLU A 17 -24.40 25.39 -18.85
C GLU A 17 -23.28 24.82 -19.75
N LYS A 18 -22.81 25.59 -20.73
CA LYS A 18 -21.75 25.19 -21.66
C LYS A 18 -20.38 25.78 -21.29
N LEU A 19 -20.31 26.54 -20.21
CA LEU A 19 -19.03 27.12 -19.76
C LEU A 19 -18.18 26.04 -19.11
N GLU A 20 -17.08 25.69 -19.75
CA GLU A 20 -16.17 24.61 -19.30
C GLU A 20 -14.96 25.13 -18.55
N ASN A 21 -14.56 26.40 -18.78
CA ASN A 21 -13.32 26.93 -18.28
C ASN A 21 -13.33 28.45 -18.14
N PHE A 22 -12.70 28.96 -17.08
CA PHE A 22 -12.35 30.37 -16.94
C PHE A 22 -10.86 30.56 -17.22
N ASP A 23 -10.55 31.35 -18.23
CA ASP A 23 -9.21 31.85 -18.47
C ASP A 23 -9.11 33.29 -17.93
N VAL A 24 -8.24 33.51 -16.95
CA VAL A 24 -8.05 34.80 -16.28
C VAL A 24 -6.65 35.30 -16.58
N SER A 25 -6.56 36.53 -17.11
CA SER A 25 -5.27 37.17 -17.38
C SER A 25 -4.37 37.12 -16.13
N PRO A 26 -3.09 36.73 -16.25
CA PRO A 26 -2.14 36.78 -15.13
C PRO A 26 -2.01 38.17 -14.49
N ASP A 27 -2.22 39.23 -15.30
CA ASP A 27 -2.18 40.63 -14.88
C ASP A 27 -3.49 41.12 -14.24
N ASN A 28 -4.51 40.27 -14.11
CA ASN A 28 -5.72 40.65 -13.38
C ASN A 28 -5.42 40.74 -11.89
N GLU A 29 -5.76 41.86 -11.25
CA GLU A 29 -5.42 42.12 -9.84
C GLU A 29 -6.49 41.59 -8.85
N THR A 30 -7.69 41.26 -9.33
CA THR A 30 -8.82 40.87 -8.47
C THR A 30 -9.13 39.39 -8.53
N TYR A 31 -8.96 38.78 -9.69
CA TYR A 31 -9.34 37.40 -9.96
C TYR A 31 -8.16 36.57 -10.42
N SER A 32 -8.32 35.27 -10.26
CA SER A 32 -7.43 34.23 -10.77
C SER A 32 -8.27 33.05 -11.23
N SER A 33 -7.68 32.09 -11.94
CA SER A 33 -8.29 30.79 -12.18
C SER A 33 -7.36 29.68 -11.70
N VAL A 34 -7.96 28.62 -11.17
CA VAL A 34 -7.28 27.38 -10.80
C VAL A 34 -8.06 26.26 -11.43
N ASP A 35 -7.42 25.49 -12.30
CA ASP A 35 -8.06 24.43 -13.07
C ASP A 35 -9.36 24.88 -13.80
N GLY A 36 -9.32 26.09 -14.35
CA GLY A 36 -10.46 26.69 -15.02
C GLY A 36 -11.59 27.16 -14.10
N ILE A 37 -11.42 27.11 -12.79
CA ILE A 37 -12.38 27.60 -11.80
C ILE A 37 -12.05 29.04 -11.47
N LEU A 38 -13.04 29.93 -11.54
CA LEU A 38 -12.87 31.34 -11.17
C LEU A 38 -12.73 31.47 -9.64
N CYS A 39 -11.69 32.14 -9.21
CA CYS A 39 -11.43 32.39 -7.81
C CYS A 39 -10.93 33.81 -7.54
N SER A 40 -10.85 34.20 -6.27
CA SER A 40 -10.16 35.43 -5.85
C SER A 40 -8.69 35.40 -6.24
N LYS A 41 -8.03 36.56 -6.34
CA LYS A 41 -6.62 36.69 -6.74
C LYS A 41 -5.69 35.88 -5.82
N ASP A 42 -5.95 35.88 -4.52
CA ASP A 42 -5.23 35.11 -3.51
C ASP A 42 -5.56 33.60 -3.53
N LYS A 43 -6.45 33.19 -4.42
CA LYS A 43 -6.93 31.80 -4.58
C LYS A 43 -7.62 31.23 -3.32
N LYS A 44 -8.06 32.05 -2.38
CA LYS A 44 -8.71 31.59 -1.14
C LYS A 44 -10.22 31.40 -1.28
N THR A 45 -10.86 32.14 -2.19
CA THR A 45 -12.31 32.06 -2.39
C THR A 45 -12.64 31.48 -3.76
N LEU A 46 -13.34 30.33 -3.80
CA LEU A 46 -13.97 29.84 -5.01
C LEU A 46 -15.18 30.73 -5.33
N LYS A 47 -15.13 31.45 -6.48
CA LYS A 47 -16.19 32.36 -6.92
C LYS A 47 -17.22 31.67 -7.80
N THR A 48 -16.76 30.93 -8.82
CA THR A 48 -17.65 30.24 -9.77
C THR A 48 -16.95 29.00 -10.34
N PHE A 49 -17.61 27.88 -10.19
CA PHE A 49 -17.28 26.65 -10.91
C PHE A 49 -17.96 26.68 -12.28
N PRO A 50 -17.27 26.37 -13.38
CA PRO A 50 -17.87 26.39 -14.70
C PRO A 50 -18.89 25.25 -14.85
N ALA A 51 -20.16 25.59 -15.04
CA ALA A 51 -21.27 24.63 -14.98
C ALA A 51 -21.23 23.54 -16.07
N GLY A 52 -20.57 23.81 -17.21
CA GLY A 52 -20.36 22.86 -18.29
C GLY A 52 -19.13 21.95 -18.15
N LYS A 53 -18.30 22.14 -17.12
CA LYS A 53 -17.11 21.31 -16.91
C LYS A 53 -17.51 19.84 -16.77
N ALA A 54 -16.90 18.98 -17.59
CA ALA A 54 -17.31 17.57 -17.77
C ALA A 54 -16.94 16.66 -16.59
N ASP A 55 -16.19 17.14 -15.60
CA ASP A 55 -15.74 16.33 -14.47
C ASP A 55 -16.89 16.09 -13.49
N SER A 56 -17.47 14.90 -13.55
CA SER A 56 -18.57 14.48 -12.67
C SER A 56 -18.15 14.26 -11.21
N ARG A 57 -16.85 14.19 -10.95
CA ARG A 57 -16.27 13.89 -9.63
C ARG A 57 -15.24 14.95 -9.29
N TYR A 58 -15.69 16.14 -8.96
CA TYR A 58 -14.78 17.13 -8.43
C TYR A 58 -14.41 16.76 -7.00
N THR A 59 -13.29 16.08 -6.85
CA THR A 59 -12.92 15.45 -5.57
C THR A 59 -12.04 16.33 -4.70
N SER A 60 -11.54 17.47 -5.19
CA SER A 60 -10.63 18.28 -4.41
C SER A 60 -10.71 19.77 -4.69
N LEU A 61 -10.92 20.54 -3.65
CA LEU A 61 -10.86 22.00 -3.64
C LEU A 61 -9.70 22.50 -2.72
N PRO A 62 -8.46 22.05 -2.89
CA PRO A 62 -7.48 21.98 -1.81
C PRO A 62 -6.94 23.30 -1.28
N TYR A 63 -7.36 24.43 -1.85
CA TYR A 63 -6.80 25.75 -1.52
C TYR A 63 -7.82 26.75 -1.06
N PHE A 64 -9.10 26.45 -1.27
CA PHE A 64 -10.12 27.38 -0.89
C PHE A 64 -10.34 27.35 0.62
N GLU A 65 -10.42 28.52 1.21
CA GLU A 65 -10.86 28.73 2.59
C GLU A 65 -12.36 29.03 2.62
N LYS A 66 -12.89 29.44 1.46
CA LYS A 66 -14.30 29.83 1.30
C LYS A 66 -14.87 29.37 -0.05
N ILE A 67 -16.09 28.84 0.00
CA ILE A 67 -16.93 28.61 -1.18
C ILE A 67 -17.97 29.74 -1.23
N GLY A 68 -17.90 30.55 -2.27
CA GLY A 68 -18.75 31.72 -2.44
C GLY A 68 -20.22 31.38 -2.74
N ALA A 69 -21.08 32.38 -2.60
CA ALA A 69 -22.49 32.25 -2.96
C ALA A 69 -22.64 31.88 -4.44
N TYR A 70 -23.54 30.94 -4.74
CA TYR A 70 -23.79 30.44 -6.10
C TYR A 70 -22.56 29.79 -6.77
N ALA A 71 -21.56 29.40 -6.02
CA ALA A 71 -20.27 28.94 -6.56
C ALA A 71 -20.38 27.75 -7.52
N PHE A 72 -21.26 26.78 -7.25
CA PHE A 72 -21.56 25.62 -8.09
C PHE A 72 -22.95 25.66 -8.73
N TYR A 73 -23.51 26.87 -8.85
CA TYR A 73 -24.87 27.01 -9.35
C TYR A 73 -25.08 26.34 -10.70
N ASN A 74 -26.11 25.49 -10.81
CA ASN A 74 -26.48 24.77 -12.02
C ASN A 74 -25.39 23.84 -12.60
N SER A 75 -24.47 23.34 -11.74
CA SER A 75 -23.42 22.39 -12.12
C SER A 75 -23.98 20.97 -12.17
N LYS A 76 -24.68 20.63 -13.25
CA LYS A 76 -25.43 19.36 -13.42
C LYS A 76 -24.52 18.15 -13.61
N ASN A 77 -23.27 18.34 -13.99
CA ASN A 77 -22.31 17.23 -14.18
C ASN A 77 -21.71 16.74 -12.86
N ILE A 78 -21.85 17.47 -11.76
CA ILE A 78 -21.26 17.12 -10.47
C ILE A 78 -22.17 16.18 -9.71
N THR A 79 -21.62 15.03 -9.29
CA THR A 79 -22.31 14.03 -8.47
C THR A 79 -21.83 14.00 -7.01
N ASN A 80 -20.56 14.31 -6.79
CA ASN A 80 -19.94 14.29 -5.47
C ASN A 80 -18.94 15.45 -5.35
N ILE A 81 -18.91 16.10 -4.21
CA ILE A 81 -17.93 17.16 -3.91
C ILE A 81 -17.21 16.84 -2.61
N THR A 82 -15.89 16.82 -2.66
CA THR A 82 -15.05 16.75 -1.46
C THR A 82 -14.65 18.16 -1.04
N ILE A 83 -15.04 18.53 0.16
CA ILE A 83 -14.75 19.82 0.79
C ILE A 83 -13.50 19.65 1.65
N PRO A 84 -12.38 20.30 1.30
CA PRO A 84 -11.13 20.14 2.02
C PRO A 84 -11.19 20.77 3.42
N ARG A 85 -10.29 20.34 4.29
CA ARG A 85 -10.20 20.83 5.67
C ARG A 85 -9.93 22.34 5.79
N THR A 86 -9.47 22.98 4.72
CA THR A 86 -9.19 24.41 4.65
C THR A 86 -10.44 25.28 4.51
N VAL A 87 -11.54 24.71 4.00
CA VAL A 87 -12.80 25.45 3.83
C VAL A 87 -13.51 25.61 5.17
N THR A 88 -13.64 26.86 5.58
CA THR A 88 -14.30 27.26 6.83
C THR A 88 -15.69 27.86 6.62
N THR A 89 -16.00 28.28 5.39
CA THR A 89 -17.26 28.97 5.06
C THR A 89 -17.80 28.51 3.72
N ILE A 90 -19.09 28.22 3.69
CA ILE A 90 -19.86 27.95 2.47
C ILE A 90 -21.05 28.90 2.45
N ASP A 91 -21.07 29.79 1.47
CA ASP A 91 -22.09 30.82 1.36
C ASP A 91 -23.43 30.25 0.83
N THR A 92 -24.46 31.07 0.94
CA THR A 92 -25.83 30.70 0.54
C THR A 92 -25.92 30.26 -0.91
N ARG A 93 -26.76 29.26 -1.18
CA ARG A 93 -27.05 28.73 -2.53
C ARG A 93 -25.82 28.24 -3.30
N ALA A 94 -24.75 27.91 -2.58
CA ALA A 94 -23.50 27.46 -3.21
C ALA A 94 -23.70 26.26 -4.15
N PHE A 95 -24.62 25.34 -3.82
CA PHE A 95 -24.92 24.13 -4.59
C PHE A 95 -26.35 24.11 -5.15
N ALA A 96 -26.95 25.28 -5.38
CA ALA A 96 -28.30 25.34 -5.94
C ALA A 96 -28.32 24.86 -7.40
N LEU A 97 -29.38 24.14 -7.77
CA LEU A 97 -29.59 23.53 -9.09
C LEU A 97 -28.51 22.53 -9.54
N CYS A 98 -27.77 21.93 -8.59
CA CYS A 98 -26.88 20.82 -8.87
C CYS A 98 -27.68 19.50 -8.85
N ASP A 99 -28.51 19.26 -9.87
CA ASP A 99 -29.55 18.22 -9.88
C ASP A 99 -29.03 16.80 -9.60
N ASN A 100 -27.78 16.51 -9.98
CA ASN A 100 -27.15 15.20 -9.85
C ASN A 100 -26.26 15.07 -8.60
N LEU A 101 -26.14 16.12 -7.79
CA LEU A 101 -25.33 16.07 -6.57
C LEU A 101 -25.93 15.09 -5.56
N SER A 102 -25.19 14.06 -5.22
CA SER A 102 -25.59 12.98 -4.32
C SER A 102 -24.87 12.98 -2.98
N SER A 103 -23.69 13.63 -2.91
CA SER A 103 -22.96 13.73 -1.66
C SER A 103 -22.06 14.97 -1.55
N LEU A 104 -21.90 15.42 -0.30
CA LEU A 104 -20.86 16.35 0.15
C LEU A 104 -20.00 15.66 1.19
N SER A 105 -18.70 15.67 0.99
CA SER A 105 -17.73 15.00 1.83
C SER A 105 -16.80 16.02 2.51
N PHE A 106 -16.83 16.12 3.84
CA PHE A 106 -16.06 17.10 4.61
C PHE A 106 -14.82 16.46 5.22
N MET A 107 -13.65 16.90 4.76
CA MET A 107 -12.34 16.35 5.17
C MET A 107 -11.83 16.90 6.51
N GLY A 108 -12.43 17.95 7.05
CA GLY A 108 -12.04 18.54 8.32
C GLY A 108 -12.31 17.61 9.52
N GLU A 109 -11.34 17.49 10.43
CA GLU A 109 -11.49 16.75 11.68
C GLU A 109 -12.18 17.58 12.76
N ASP A 110 -11.82 18.87 12.82
CA ASP A 110 -12.30 19.79 13.84
C ASP A 110 -13.27 20.84 13.29
N ASN A 111 -13.30 21.01 11.97
CA ASN A 111 -14.04 22.07 11.32
C ASN A 111 -14.84 21.55 10.13
N VAL A 112 -16.15 21.50 10.29
CA VAL A 112 -17.11 21.31 9.19
C VAL A 112 -17.91 22.62 9.09
N PRO A 113 -17.86 23.30 7.92
CA PRO A 113 -18.58 24.56 7.73
C PRO A 113 -20.08 24.40 8.03
N GLU A 114 -20.67 25.38 8.66
CA GLU A 114 -22.11 25.36 8.90
C GLU A 114 -22.89 25.43 7.56
N LEU A 115 -23.79 24.47 7.37
CA LEU A 115 -24.66 24.39 6.19
C LEU A 115 -26.03 24.99 6.52
N SER A 116 -26.44 25.97 5.72
CA SER A 116 -27.79 26.52 5.78
C SER A 116 -28.77 25.68 4.95
N GLU A 117 -30.05 25.70 5.31
CA GLU A 117 -31.13 25.04 4.54
C GLU A 117 -31.20 25.52 3.09
N ASN A 118 -30.76 26.74 2.81
CA ASN A 118 -30.79 27.36 1.50
C ASN A 118 -29.57 27.02 0.63
N ILE A 119 -28.62 26.21 1.14
CA ILE A 119 -27.38 25.90 0.42
C ILE A 119 -27.65 25.18 -0.92
N MET A 120 -28.75 24.41 -0.98
CA MET A 120 -29.22 23.64 -2.13
C MET A 120 -30.60 24.12 -2.60
N TYR A 121 -30.78 25.42 -2.73
CA TYR A 121 -32.08 26.00 -3.13
C TYR A 121 -32.55 25.42 -4.45
N SER A 122 -33.81 24.98 -4.51
CA SER A 122 -34.53 24.35 -5.60
C SER A 122 -34.15 22.92 -5.94
N SER A 123 -32.88 22.60 -6.06
CA SER A 123 -32.38 21.26 -6.42
C SER A 123 -30.85 21.17 -6.14
N PRO A 124 -30.31 20.01 -5.75
CA PRO A 124 -31.06 18.81 -5.37
C PRO A 124 -31.87 19.04 -4.11
N LYS A 125 -32.87 18.20 -3.84
CA LYS A 125 -33.51 18.22 -2.52
C LYS A 125 -32.49 17.76 -1.50
N PRO A 126 -32.22 18.51 -0.42
CA PRO A 126 -31.21 18.12 0.58
C PRO A 126 -31.42 16.70 1.11
N GLY A 127 -32.65 16.25 1.31
CA GLY A 127 -32.99 14.89 1.73
C GLY A 127 -32.57 13.77 0.76
N ASN A 128 -32.01 14.08 -0.40
CA ASN A 128 -31.42 13.11 -1.31
C ASN A 128 -29.88 13.11 -1.25
N VAL A 129 -29.25 14.03 -0.53
CA VAL A 129 -27.81 14.23 -0.47
C VAL A 129 -27.23 13.66 0.81
N TYR A 130 -26.22 12.81 0.69
CA TYR A 130 -25.45 12.32 1.84
C TYR A 130 -24.42 13.37 2.27
N ILE A 131 -24.25 13.49 3.58
CA ILE A 131 -23.17 14.26 4.17
C ILE A 131 -22.17 13.28 4.78
N TYR A 132 -20.98 13.25 4.24
CA TYR A 132 -19.89 12.45 4.80
C TYR A 132 -18.96 13.35 5.63
N VAL A 133 -18.60 12.89 6.83
CA VAL A 133 -17.73 13.61 7.76
C VAL A 133 -16.67 12.70 8.37
N ARG A 134 -15.59 13.29 8.85
CA ARG A 134 -14.57 12.51 9.58
C ARG A 134 -15.16 11.93 10.86
N LYS A 135 -14.75 10.72 11.21
CA LYS A 135 -15.20 10.04 12.43
C LYS A 135 -14.92 10.87 13.69
N ALA A 136 -13.75 11.48 13.78
CA ALA A 136 -13.38 12.34 14.89
C ALA A 136 -14.37 13.51 15.08
N TRP A 137 -14.78 14.16 13.99
CA TRP A 137 -15.78 15.23 14.05
C TRP A 137 -17.15 14.70 14.45
N TYR A 138 -17.59 13.58 13.88
CA TYR A 138 -18.89 12.97 14.18
C TYR A 138 -19.03 12.55 15.64
N GLU A 139 -17.97 12.02 16.22
CA GLU A 139 -17.92 11.54 17.61
C GLU A 139 -17.65 12.65 18.63
N ASN A 140 -17.35 13.87 18.21
CA ASN A 140 -17.18 15.00 19.12
C ASN A 140 -18.53 15.49 19.66
N ASP A 141 -18.69 15.53 20.98
CA ASP A 141 -19.94 15.95 21.63
C ASP A 141 -20.34 17.39 21.33
N ALA A 142 -19.38 18.27 21.06
CA ALA A 142 -19.63 19.65 20.65
C ALA A 142 -20.41 19.73 19.32
N ASN A 143 -20.33 18.71 18.47
CA ASN A 143 -20.97 18.68 17.16
C ASN A 143 -22.34 17.99 17.16
N LYS A 144 -22.80 17.48 18.30
CA LYS A 144 -24.05 16.72 18.41
C LYS A 144 -25.25 17.45 17.80
N ALA A 145 -25.46 18.70 18.19
CA ALA A 145 -26.58 19.50 17.68
C ALA A 145 -26.51 19.70 16.16
N THR A 146 -25.30 19.83 15.62
CA THR A 146 -25.08 19.98 14.17
C THR A 146 -25.36 18.66 13.43
N VAL A 147 -24.94 17.51 13.98
CA VAL A 147 -25.23 16.19 13.41
C VAL A 147 -26.73 15.93 13.38
N GLU A 148 -27.44 16.22 14.49
CA GLU A 148 -28.89 16.08 14.59
C GLU A 148 -29.62 16.99 13.60
N LYS A 149 -29.21 18.28 13.50
CA LYS A 149 -29.72 19.24 12.53
C LYS A 149 -29.54 18.72 11.08
N TYR A 150 -28.35 18.24 10.74
CA TYR A 150 -28.06 17.75 9.39
C TYR A 150 -28.80 16.47 9.06
N ASN A 151 -28.95 15.54 9.98
CA ASN A 151 -29.79 14.35 9.80
C ASN A 151 -31.29 14.71 9.58
N GLY A 152 -31.74 15.87 10.05
CA GLY A 152 -33.10 16.38 9.79
C GLY A 152 -33.26 17.05 8.43
N ILE A 153 -32.17 17.47 7.79
CA ILE A 153 -32.15 18.22 6.51
C ILE A 153 -31.71 17.33 5.34
N PHE A 154 -30.58 16.64 5.52
CA PHE A 154 -29.94 15.80 4.51
C PHE A 154 -30.38 14.34 4.63
N LYS A 155 -30.04 13.54 3.64
CA LYS A 155 -30.41 12.13 3.60
C LYS A 155 -29.82 11.36 4.80
N GLU A 156 -28.58 11.63 5.10
CA GLU A 156 -27.83 10.99 6.18
C GLU A 156 -26.51 11.71 6.42
N VAL A 157 -26.12 11.86 7.68
CA VAL A 157 -24.74 12.18 8.05
C VAL A 157 -24.02 10.88 8.36
N HIS A 158 -23.03 10.56 7.56
CA HIS A 158 -22.27 9.32 7.65
C HIS A 158 -20.83 9.61 8.05
N PRO A 159 -20.31 9.04 9.14
CA PRO A 159 -18.91 9.19 9.51
C PRO A 159 -18.00 8.37 8.59
N SER A 160 -16.73 8.76 8.47
CA SER A 160 -15.68 7.88 7.98
C SER A 160 -15.54 6.68 8.92
N PHE A 161 -14.93 5.61 8.43
CA PHE A 161 -14.73 4.39 9.21
C PHE A 161 -13.28 3.93 9.21
N ILE A 162 -12.87 3.29 10.30
CA ILE A 162 -11.52 2.73 10.45
C ILE A 162 -11.61 1.21 10.31
N VAL A 163 -10.76 0.65 9.46
CA VAL A 163 -10.62 -0.80 9.36
C VAL A 163 -9.86 -1.32 10.58
N GLU A 164 -10.47 -2.26 11.32
CA GLU A 164 -9.94 -2.74 12.60
C GLU A 164 -9.05 -3.98 12.46
N SER A 165 -9.15 -4.70 11.35
CA SER A 165 -8.44 -5.95 11.12
C SER A 165 -7.92 -6.05 9.68
N GLY A 166 -7.00 -6.99 9.42
CA GLY A 166 -6.43 -7.17 8.09
C GLY A 166 -5.15 -6.33 7.88
N TYR A 167 -4.70 -6.31 6.64
CA TYR A 167 -3.47 -5.59 6.26
C TYR A 167 -3.66 -4.08 6.15
N ASP A 168 -4.88 -3.62 6.01
CA ASP A 168 -5.30 -2.23 5.95
C ASP A 168 -5.82 -1.70 7.31
N ARG A 169 -5.69 -2.50 8.38
CA ARG A 169 -6.10 -2.08 9.73
C ARG A 169 -5.44 -0.76 10.14
N GLY A 170 -6.22 0.10 10.73
CA GLY A 170 -5.80 1.43 11.14
C GLY A 170 -5.86 2.48 10.04
N LEU A 171 -6.17 2.12 8.78
CA LEU A 171 -6.55 3.09 7.77
C LEU A 171 -7.97 3.57 8.03
N GLU A 172 -8.16 4.87 7.86
CA GLU A 172 -9.46 5.50 7.86
C GLU A 172 -9.92 5.71 6.42
N PHE A 173 -11.12 5.25 6.14
CA PHE A 173 -11.75 5.34 4.84
C PHE A 173 -12.94 6.28 4.88
N PHE A 174 -13.05 7.04 3.82
CA PHE A 174 -14.10 8.00 3.62
C PHE A 174 -14.99 7.54 2.47
N PRO A 175 -16.29 7.30 2.69
CA PRO A 175 -17.19 6.98 1.59
C PRO A 175 -17.21 8.15 0.58
N THR A 176 -16.90 7.89 -0.66
CA THR A 176 -16.95 8.86 -1.76
C THR A 176 -18.22 8.68 -2.59
N SER A 177 -18.88 7.54 -2.43
CA SER A 177 -20.20 7.22 -2.99
C SER A 177 -20.83 6.06 -2.20
N ASN A 178 -21.99 5.60 -2.66
CA ASN A 178 -22.65 4.44 -2.07
C ASN A 178 -21.85 3.13 -2.20
N THR A 179 -20.90 3.04 -3.12
CA THR A 179 -20.15 1.81 -3.42
C THR A 179 -18.64 2.00 -3.37
N ALA A 180 -18.16 3.22 -3.23
CA ALA A 180 -16.74 3.53 -3.28
C ALA A 180 -16.29 4.32 -2.06
N ALA A 181 -15.04 4.09 -1.66
CA ALA A 181 -14.38 4.84 -0.60
C ALA A 181 -12.95 5.23 -1.00
N GLY A 182 -12.42 6.27 -0.36
CA GLY A 182 -11.05 6.69 -0.48
C GLY A 182 -10.33 6.63 0.87
N VAL A 183 -9.03 6.38 0.85
CA VAL A 183 -8.18 6.51 2.04
C VAL A 183 -8.06 7.97 2.39
N VAL A 184 -8.36 8.34 3.64
CA VAL A 184 -8.34 9.73 4.10
C VAL A 184 -7.26 9.98 5.14
N SER A 185 -6.95 8.99 5.96
CA SER A 185 -5.90 9.11 6.97
C SER A 185 -5.44 7.76 7.47
N PHE A 186 -4.52 7.82 8.39
CA PHE A 186 -3.91 6.69 9.03
C PHE A 186 -3.98 6.84 10.54
N ALA A 187 -4.95 6.20 11.17
CA ALA A 187 -5.29 6.39 12.59
C ALA A 187 -4.30 5.76 13.57
N LYS A 188 -3.49 4.78 13.15
CA LYS A 188 -2.52 4.08 14.02
C LYS A 188 -1.13 4.07 13.39
N PRO A 189 -0.07 4.58 14.08
CA PRO A 189 1.29 4.61 13.54
C PRO A 189 1.78 3.21 13.13
N ARG A 190 2.21 3.08 11.88
CA ARG A 190 2.78 1.86 11.28
C ARG A 190 3.85 2.26 10.28
N THR A 191 4.81 1.38 10.05
CA THR A 191 5.89 1.63 9.09
C THR A 191 5.57 1.13 7.70
N SER A 192 4.63 0.20 7.57
CA SER A 192 4.18 -0.35 6.29
C SER A 192 2.67 -0.49 6.25
N VAL A 193 2.09 -0.23 5.10
CA VAL A 193 0.63 -0.21 4.87
C VAL A 193 0.32 -0.92 3.55
N ILE A 194 -0.74 -1.72 3.55
CA ILE A 194 -1.29 -2.32 2.32
C ILE A 194 -2.74 -1.84 2.17
N ILE A 195 -3.00 -1.11 1.10
CA ILE A 195 -4.34 -0.65 0.73
C ILE A 195 -4.98 -1.75 -0.11
N GLN A 196 -6.02 -2.37 0.43
CA GLN A 196 -6.76 -3.46 -0.22
C GLN A 196 -7.66 -2.92 -1.34
N LYS A 197 -8.16 -3.82 -2.21
CA LYS A 197 -9.12 -3.47 -3.27
C LYS A 197 -10.47 -3.02 -2.71
N THR A 198 -10.82 -3.54 -1.54
CA THR A 198 -12.06 -3.21 -0.85
C THR A 198 -11.80 -2.88 0.60
N ALA A 199 -12.63 -2.02 1.19
CA ALA A 199 -12.63 -1.70 2.61
C ALA A 199 -14.01 -2.00 3.19
N THR A 200 -14.06 -2.68 4.34
CA THR A 200 -15.32 -3.07 4.97
C THR A 200 -15.53 -2.28 6.26
N GLU A 201 -16.60 -1.50 6.27
CA GLU A 201 -17.18 -0.92 7.47
C GLU A 201 -17.95 -2.01 8.21
N LYS A 202 -17.54 -2.32 9.43
CA LYS A 202 -18.24 -3.32 10.25
C LYS A 202 -19.55 -2.77 10.80
N ALA A 203 -20.53 -3.64 11.03
CA ALA A 203 -21.76 -3.26 11.71
C ALA A 203 -21.48 -2.76 13.13
N TYR A 204 -22.06 -1.63 13.51
CA TYR A 204 -21.95 -1.06 14.86
C TYR A 204 -23.15 -0.19 15.19
N THR A 205 -23.30 0.12 16.48
CA THR A 205 -24.24 1.14 16.96
C THR A 205 -23.42 2.34 17.41
N ASP A 206 -23.71 3.50 16.84
CA ASP A 206 -23.00 4.73 17.18
C ASP A 206 -23.51 5.36 18.50
N LYS A 207 -22.87 6.44 18.92
CA LYS A 207 -23.23 7.15 20.16
C LYS A 207 -24.61 7.85 20.12
N TYR A 208 -25.21 7.97 18.95
CA TYR A 208 -26.58 8.49 18.77
C TYR A 208 -27.63 7.38 18.71
N ASN A 209 -27.24 6.13 19.04
CA ASN A 209 -28.07 4.91 18.96
C ASN A 209 -28.51 4.56 17.53
N LYS A 210 -27.85 5.09 16.52
CA LYS A 210 -28.07 4.68 15.14
C LYS A 210 -27.31 3.40 14.85
N GLN A 211 -28.00 2.43 14.25
CA GLN A 211 -27.40 1.19 13.79
C GLN A 211 -26.87 1.34 12.37
N TRP A 212 -25.61 0.99 12.21
CA TRP A 212 -24.92 0.89 10.93
C TRP A 212 -24.78 -0.57 10.56
N ASN A 213 -25.17 -0.92 9.35
CA ASN A 213 -25.00 -2.27 8.84
C ASN A 213 -23.58 -2.45 8.29
N GLU A 214 -23.11 -3.69 8.30
CA GLU A 214 -21.84 -4.01 7.63
C GLU A 214 -21.96 -3.66 6.14
N LYS A 215 -20.93 -2.97 5.62
CA LYS A 215 -20.89 -2.54 4.23
C LYS A 215 -19.48 -2.55 3.68
N THR A 216 -19.32 -3.10 2.49
CA THR A 216 -18.05 -3.14 1.76
C THR A 216 -18.06 -2.12 0.63
N TYR A 217 -16.97 -1.38 0.52
CA TYR A 217 -16.74 -0.36 -0.49
C TYR A 217 -15.55 -0.73 -1.36
N ASP A 218 -15.60 -0.44 -2.65
CA ASP A 218 -14.45 -0.47 -3.54
C ASP A 218 -13.51 0.69 -3.20
N VAL A 219 -12.23 0.41 -3.01
CA VAL A 219 -11.24 1.45 -2.76
C VAL A 219 -10.80 2.03 -4.09
N SER A 220 -11.12 3.28 -4.35
CA SER A 220 -10.92 3.93 -5.65
C SER A 220 -10.14 5.23 -5.61
N ALA A 221 -9.81 5.75 -4.43
CA ALA A 221 -9.10 7.01 -4.27
C ALA A 221 -8.14 7.00 -3.07
N ILE A 222 -7.08 7.80 -3.19
CA ILE A 222 -6.27 8.26 -2.07
C ILE A 222 -6.55 9.76 -1.96
N LEU A 223 -7.15 10.16 -0.86
CA LEU A 223 -7.64 11.52 -0.71
C LEU A 223 -6.51 12.48 -0.32
N ASP A 224 -6.82 13.78 -0.31
CA ASP A 224 -5.85 14.83 0.03
C ASP A 224 -5.25 14.58 1.41
N PHE A 225 -3.94 14.71 1.54
CA PHE A 225 -3.18 14.61 2.80
C PHE A 225 -3.27 13.23 3.49
N ALA A 226 -3.70 12.18 2.81
CA ALA A 226 -3.93 10.85 3.40
C ALA A 226 -2.72 10.31 4.18
N PHE A 227 -1.51 10.55 3.69
CA PHE A 227 -0.25 10.22 4.36
C PHE A 227 0.61 11.49 4.54
N GLU A 228 0.07 12.47 5.27
CA GLU A 228 0.74 13.74 5.50
C GLU A 228 1.88 13.65 6.52
N ALA A 229 2.79 14.60 6.44
CA ALA A 229 4.05 14.65 7.15
C ALA A 229 3.97 14.66 8.69
N SER A 230 2.91 15.20 9.27
CA SER A 230 2.90 15.53 10.70
C SER A 230 2.62 14.36 11.63
N THR A 231 2.04 13.27 11.11
CA THR A 231 1.55 12.15 11.93
C THR A 231 2.03 10.76 11.47
N SER A 232 2.75 10.69 10.35
CA SER A 232 3.04 9.43 9.68
C SER A 232 4.45 8.93 9.94
N SER A 233 4.57 7.71 10.48
CA SER A 233 5.81 6.92 10.52
C SER A 233 5.95 5.98 9.31
N VAL A 234 5.06 6.07 8.33
CA VAL A 234 4.97 5.17 7.18
C VAL A 234 6.22 5.28 6.32
N LYS A 235 6.85 4.15 6.04
CA LYS A 235 8.03 4.04 5.17
C LYS A 235 7.72 3.38 3.85
N MET A 236 6.68 2.54 3.80
CA MET A 236 6.26 1.80 2.64
C MET A 236 4.73 1.73 2.54
N VAL A 237 4.20 1.94 1.34
CA VAL A 237 2.78 1.73 1.01
C VAL A 237 2.67 0.82 -0.20
N THR A 238 1.81 -0.19 -0.11
CA THR A 238 1.42 -1.03 -1.25
C THR A 238 -0.05 -0.77 -1.56
N VAL A 239 -0.36 -0.44 -2.79
CA VAL A 239 -1.71 -0.17 -3.29
C VAL A 239 -2.13 -1.30 -4.21
N LEU A 240 -3.02 -2.17 -3.73
CA LEU A 240 -3.56 -3.31 -4.50
C LEU A 240 -4.79 -2.89 -5.31
N ALA A 241 -5.45 -1.80 -4.92
CA ALA A 241 -6.63 -1.27 -5.58
C ALA A 241 -6.30 -0.55 -6.89
N ASP A 242 -7.28 -0.50 -7.78
CA ASP A 242 -7.26 0.36 -8.96
C ASP A 242 -7.68 1.77 -8.55
N ILE A 243 -6.71 2.62 -8.31
CA ILE A 243 -6.93 3.99 -7.85
C ILE A 243 -7.20 4.90 -9.03
N SER A 244 -8.37 5.51 -9.06
CA SER A 244 -8.75 6.46 -10.10
C SER A 244 -8.25 7.87 -9.82
N ASN A 245 -8.03 8.23 -8.55
CA ASN A 245 -7.61 9.58 -8.16
C ASN A 245 -6.67 9.60 -6.97
N ILE A 246 -5.62 10.41 -7.05
CA ILE A 246 -4.69 10.70 -5.95
C ILE A 246 -4.77 12.20 -5.66
N GLY A 247 -5.08 12.51 -4.43
CA GLY A 247 -5.24 13.87 -3.93
C GLY A 247 -3.92 14.61 -3.70
N VAL A 248 -4.07 15.85 -3.33
CA VAL A 248 -2.98 16.77 -3.02
C VAL A 248 -2.20 16.28 -1.80
N GLU A 249 -0.87 16.35 -1.87
CA GLU A 249 0.03 15.98 -0.78
C GLU A 249 -0.24 14.59 -0.17
N ALA A 250 -0.93 13.70 -0.92
CA ALA A 250 -1.42 12.42 -0.43
C ALA A 250 -0.31 11.49 0.10
N PHE A 251 0.90 11.56 -0.48
CA PHE A 251 2.06 10.74 -0.13
C PHE A 251 3.29 11.58 0.23
N ARG A 252 3.11 12.69 0.91
CA ARG A 252 4.23 13.59 1.31
C ARG A 252 4.85 13.28 2.67
N ALA A 253 4.51 12.14 3.30
CA ALA A 253 5.18 11.72 4.53
C ALA A 253 6.70 11.70 4.34
N PRO A 254 7.50 12.41 5.16
CA PRO A 254 8.95 12.50 4.96
C PRO A 254 9.66 11.16 5.16
N THR A 255 9.03 10.24 5.87
CA THR A 255 9.53 8.88 6.14
C THR A 255 9.22 7.90 5.02
N LEU A 256 8.29 8.22 4.09
CA LEU A 256 7.91 7.33 3.00
C LEU A 256 9.05 7.19 1.99
N ASN A 257 9.50 5.99 1.73
CA ASN A 257 10.62 5.70 0.84
C ASN A 257 10.20 4.86 -0.37
N GLU A 258 9.19 4.01 -0.19
CA GLU A 258 8.76 3.04 -1.21
C GLU A 258 7.24 3.06 -1.36
N LEU A 259 6.78 3.08 -2.60
CA LEU A 259 5.37 3.02 -2.95
C LEU A 259 5.18 2.00 -4.08
N TYR A 260 4.25 1.08 -3.92
CA TYR A 260 3.97 0.02 -4.88
C TYR A 260 2.54 0.16 -5.41
N PHE A 261 2.38 0.42 -6.70
CA PHE A 261 1.09 0.40 -7.40
C PHE A 261 0.92 -0.89 -8.17
N VAL A 262 0.04 -1.75 -7.69
CA VAL A 262 -0.20 -3.10 -8.21
C VAL A 262 -1.41 -3.14 -9.14
N GLY A 263 -2.30 -2.16 -9.04
CA GLY A 263 -3.50 -2.04 -9.86
C GLY A 263 -3.22 -1.97 -11.37
N ASP A 264 -4.23 -2.29 -12.18
CA ASP A 264 -4.13 -2.29 -13.64
C ASP A 264 -4.33 -0.91 -14.25
N VAL A 265 -5.10 -0.06 -13.57
CA VAL A 265 -5.41 1.31 -14.02
C VAL A 265 -4.40 2.26 -13.41
N PRO A 266 -3.63 3.01 -14.24
CA PRO A 266 -2.77 4.06 -13.72
C PRO A 266 -3.62 5.13 -13.03
N ALA A 267 -3.32 5.37 -11.77
CA ALA A 267 -3.97 6.42 -11.00
C ALA A 267 -3.79 7.78 -11.69
N THR A 268 -4.85 8.58 -11.68
CA THR A 268 -4.76 9.98 -12.09
C THR A 268 -4.47 10.85 -10.89
N LEU A 269 -3.63 11.85 -11.06
CA LEU A 269 -3.51 12.91 -10.07
C LEU A 269 -4.74 13.81 -10.17
N SER A 270 -5.23 14.30 -9.05
CA SER A 270 -6.23 15.36 -9.09
C SER A 270 -5.67 16.53 -9.92
N SER A 271 -6.50 17.15 -10.72
CA SER A 271 -6.08 18.26 -11.59
C SER A 271 -5.39 19.38 -10.79
N THR A 272 -5.82 19.60 -9.57
CA THR A 272 -5.25 20.57 -8.65
C THR A 272 -3.86 20.15 -8.14
N ALA A 273 -3.65 18.87 -7.90
CA ALA A 273 -2.35 18.33 -7.50
C ALA A 273 -1.32 18.47 -8.63
N TYR A 274 -1.76 18.38 -9.87
CA TYR A 274 -0.91 18.50 -11.05
C TYR A 274 -0.47 19.94 -11.33
N ASN A 275 -1.36 20.91 -11.15
CA ASN A 275 -1.14 22.29 -11.57
C ASN A 275 -0.39 23.18 -10.56
N LEU A 276 -0.07 22.67 -9.38
CA LEU A 276 0.57 23.44 -8.31
C LEU A 276 1.78 22.66 -7.76
N PRO A 277 3.00 23.02 -8.18
CA PRO A 277 4.22 22.28 -7.84
C PRO A 277 4.47 22.13 -6.33
N ASP A 278 4.07 23.09 -5.52
CA ASP A 278 4.18 23.07 -4.06
C ASP A 278 3.17 22.10 -3.39
N LYS A 279 2.23 21.59 -4.17
CA LYS A 279 1.14 20.70 -3.71
C LYS A 279 1.16 19.32 -4.36
N TYR A 280 2.28 18.99 -4.96
CA TYR A 280 2.49 17.69 -5.58
C TYR A 280 2.22 16.55 -4.57
N PRO A 281 1.55 15.45 -4.98
CA PRO A 281 1.11 14.40 -4.06
C PRO A 281 2.24 13.63 -3.40
N PHE A 282 3.42 13.60 -4.00
CA PHE A 282 4.50 12.72 -3.59
C PHE A 282 5.66 13.49 -2.97
N LYS A 283 6.35 12.82 -2.05
CA LYS A 283 7.63 13.26 -1.52
C LYS A 283 8.70 13.27 -2.62
N GLU A 284 9.57 14.26 -2.63
CA GLU A 284 10.74 14.30 -3.51
C GLU A 284 11.64 13.07 -3.30
N GLY A 285 12.11 12.47 -4.39
CA GLY A 285 12.97 11.29 -4.37
C GLY A 285 12.28 9.99 -3.95
N LEU A 286 10.95 9.95 -3.90
CA LEU A 286 10.20 8.72 -3.64
C LEU A 286 10.40 7.72 -4.76
N THR A 287 10.72 6.46 -4.42
CA THR A 287 10.73 5.36 -5.38
C THR A 287 9.34 4.77 -5.49
N VAL A 288 8.80 4.77 -6.72
CA VAL A 288 7.49 4.20 -7.04
C VAL A 288 7.66 2.98 -7.92
N TYR A 289 7.26 1.82 -7.41
CA TYR A 289 7.27 0.57 -8.15
C TYR A 289 5.93 0.36 -8.84
N VAL A 290 5.98 0.07 -10.14
CA VAL A 290 4.82 -0.15 -11.01
C VAL A 290 5.04 -1.38 -11.88
N LYS A 291 4.00 -1.88 -12.52
CA LYS A 291 4.12 -2.92 -13.56
C LYS A 291 4.96 -2.40 -14.74
N GLN A 292 5.75 -3.28 -15.34
CA GLN A 292 6.64 -2.90 -16.44
C GLN A 292 5.86 -2.27 -17.61
N SER A 293 4.72 -2.84 -17.98
CA SER A 293 3.87 -2.32 -19.06
C SER A 293 3.28 -0.94 -18.76
N LYS A 294 3.19 -0.55 -17.47
CA LYS A 294 2.56 0.70 -17.02
C LYS A 294 3.56 1.83 -16.72
N GLN A 295 4.86 1.54 -16.75
CA GLN A 295 5.89 2.53 -16.39
C GLN A 295 5.78 3.83 -17.18
N ASN A 296 5.56 3.73 -18.49
CA ASN A 296 5.44 4.92 -19.35
C ASN A 296 4.14 5.69 -19.09
N ASP A 297 3.03 4.98 -18.78
CA ASP A 297 1.74 5.60 -18.50
C ASP A 297 1.83 6.49 -17.25
N TYR A 298 2.53 6.03 -16.21
CA TYR A 298 2.77 6.79 -14.98
C TYR A 298 3.77 7.93 -15.22
N GLY A 299 4.88 7.66 -15.93
CA GLY A 299 5.95 8.61 -16.14
C GLY A 299 5.50 9.92 -16.77
N TYR A 300 4.64 9.85 -17.78
CA TYR A 300 4.11 11.03 -18.45
C TYR A 300 3.15 11.87 -17.58
N LYS A 301 2.31 11.20 -16.77
CA LYS A 301 1.29 11.87 -15.97
C LYS A 301 1.79 12.44 -14.64
N TRP A 302 2.86 11.88 -14.10
CA TRP A 302 3.31 12.16 -12.74
C TRP A 302 4.67 12.86 -12.66
N ASN A 303 5.38 12.95 -13.76
CA ASN A 303 6.68 13.62 -13.83
C ASN A 303 6.48 15.10 -14.18
N VAL A 304 6.08 15.89 -13.20
CA VAL A 304 6.01 17.35 -13.34
C VAL A 304 7.37 17.92 -12.98
N ASP A 305 7.89 18.78 -13.82
CA ASP A 305 9.17 19.48 -13.81
C ASP A 305 9.86 19.57 -12.43
N GLY A 306 10.89 18.74 -12.23
CA GLY A 306 11.79 18.82 -11.09
C GLY A 306 11.36 18.12 -9.79
N HIS A 307 10.17 17.58 -9.69
CA HIS A 307 9.71 16.79 -8.53
C HIS A 307 9.97 15.30 -8.76
N GLY A 308 11.25 14.89 -8.74
CA GLY A 308 11.72 13.58 -9.14
C GLY A 308 11.12 12.38 -8.39
N VAL A 309 9.96 11.92 -8.82
CA VAL A 309 9.50 10.58 -8.50
C VAL A 309 10.25 9.61 -9.38
N CYS A 310 10.92 8.64 -8.79
CA CYS A 310 11.66 7.62 -9.53
C CYS A 310 10.75 6.42 -9.78
N PHE A 311 10.29 6.23 -11.04
CA PHE A 311 9.51 5.05 -11.41
C PHE A 311 10.41 3.87 -11.72
N GLN A 312 10.13 2.75 -11.09
CA GLN A 312 10.86 1.50 -11.23
C GLN A 312 9.89 0.34 -11.48
N TRP A 313 10.27 -0.61 -12.32
CA TRP A 313 9.56 -1.89 -12.43
C TRP A 313 10.38 -3.05 -11.87
N GLN A 314 11.69 -2.84 -11.66
CA GLN A 314 12.62 -3.81 -11.09
C GLN A 314 12.68 -3.64 -9.57
N ILE A 315 12.10 -4.59 -8.84
CA ILE A 315 12.16 -4.64 -7.39
C ILE A 315 13.43 -5.40 -6.98
N PRO A 316 14.34 -4.80 -6.21
CA PRO A 316 15.60 -5.46 -5.86
C PRO A 316 15.38 -6.77 -5.08
N ALA A 317 16.03 -7.83 -5.52
CA ALA A 317 15.99 -9.18 -4.93
C ALA A 317 17.42 -9.66 -4.62
N LYS A 318 18.17 -8.86 -3.85
CA LYS A 318 19.57 -9.13 -3.51
C LYS A 318 19.69 -10.26 -2.49
N THR A 319 20.62 -11.18 -2.73
CA THR A 319 21.00 -12.22 -1.77
C THR A 319 22.21 -11.80 -0.95
N LEU A 320 22.25 -12.20 0.32
CA LEU A 320 23.40 -12.10 1.19
C LEU A 320 23.91 -13.50 1.48
N ALA A 321 25.19 -13.75 1.32
CA ALA A 321 25.78 -15.07 1.46
C ALA A 321 24.95 -16.15 0.71
N SER A 322 24.64 -15.88 -0.55
CA SER A 322 23.82 -16.71 -1.45
C SER A 322 22.35 -16.94 -1.05
N ARG A 323 21.84 -16.29 -0.03
CA ARG A 323 20.47 -16.46 0.48
C ARG A 323 19.77 -15.14 0.76
N ALA A 324 18.46 -15.14 0.54
CA ALA A 324 17.54 -14.13 1.05
C ALA A 324 16.17 -14.74 1.27
N THR A 325 15.27 -14.01 1.93
CA THR A 325 13.86 -14.39 2.01
C THR A 325 13.00 -13.27 1.44
N ALA A 326 11.87 -13.63 0.83
CA ALA A 326 10.90 -12.67 0.33
C ALA A 326 9.47 -13.13 0.54
N CYS A 327 8.54 -12.17 0.67
CA CYS A 327 7.11 -12.39 0.66
C CYS A 327 6.43 -11.09 0.26
N TYR A 328 5.84 -11.03 -0.92
CA TYR A 328 5.16 -9.83 -1.41
C TYR A 328 3.64 -9.98 -1.29
N PRO A 329 2.88 -8.91 -1.07
CA PRO A 329 1.42 -8.94 -1.06
C PRO A 329 0.80 -8.95 -2.47
N PHE A 330 1.62 -9.19 -3.50
CA PHE A 330 1.25 -9.27 -4.91
C PHE A 330 2.09 -10.33 -5.61
N ASP A 331 1.60 -10.82 -6.76
CA ASP A 331 2.32 -11.80 -7.58
C ASP A 331 3.56 -11.17 -8.19
N VAL A 332 4.69 -11.87 -8.14
CA VAL A 332 5.95 -11.44 -8.73
C VAL A 332 6.55 -12.50 -9.64
N VAL A 333 7.36 -12.04 -10.59
CA VAL A 333 8.20 -12.90 -11.44
C VAL A 333 9.65 -12.51 -11.22
N TYR A 334 10.49 -13.47 -10.85
CA TYR A 334 11.93 -13.26 -10.69
C TYR A 334 12.64 -13.32 -12.02
N ASP A 335 13.73 -12.56 -12.16
CA ASP A 335 14.58 -12.58 -13.34
C ASP A 335 15.32 -13.93 -13.46
N ASN A 336 14.89 -14.75 -14.42
CA ASN A 336 15.47 -16.06 -14.67
C ASN A 336 16.84 -16.02 -15.37
N THR A 337 17.28 -14.84 -15.82
CA THR A 337 18.62 -14.65 -16.41
C THR A 337 19.69 -14.45 -15.33
N LYS A 338 19.29 -14.20 -14.09
CA LYS A 338 20.16 -14.05 -12.93
C LYS A 338 20.28 -15.34 -12.15
N ASP A 339 21.39 -15.50 -11.45
CA ASP A 339 21.63 -16.67 -10.62
C ASP A 339 20.95 -16.54 -9.25
N VAL A 340 19.64 -16.25 -9.24
CA VAL A 340 18.80 -16.24 -8.04
C VAL A 340 17.48 -16.91 -8.37
N LYS A 341 17.22 -18.04 -7.69
CA LYS A 341 16.01 -18.84 -7.89
C LYS A 341 15.14 -18.84 -6.62
N PRO A 342 13.81 -18.70 -6.73
CA PRO A 342 12.91 -18.81 -5.60
C PRO A 342 12.62 -20.29 -5.27
N TYR A 343 12.53 -20.58 -3.97
CA TYR A 343 12.20 -21.91 -3.42
C TYR A 343 11.12 -21.80 -2.36
N VAL A 344 10.22 -22.76 -2.33
CA VAL A 344 9.31 -22.97 -1.21
C VAL A 344 9.90 -24.01 -0.24
N THR A 345 9.65 -23.81 1.05
CA THR A 345 9.95 -24.82 2.06
C THR A 345 8.82 -25.84 2.12
N LEU A 346 9.15 -27.11 2.23
CA LEU A 346 8.18 -28.20 2.19
C LEU A 346 7.96 -28.81 3.56
N ARG A 347 9.01 -29.38 4.18
CA ARG A 347 8.89 -30.06 5.48
C ARG A 347 10.24 -30.24 6.16
N LEU A 348 10.20 -30.41 7.47
CA LEU A 348 11.23 -31.14 8.21
C LEU A 348 11.01 -32.63 7.92
N ASP A 349 12.03 -33.35 7.47
CA ASP A 349 11.92 -34.80 7.26
C ASP A 349 12.17 -35.54 8.59
N PRO A 350 11.13 -36.05 9.25
CA PRO A 350 11.30 -36.72 10.55
C PRO A 350 12.05 -38.05 10.45
N ASN A 351 12.09 -38.67 9.26
CA ASN A 351 12.65 -40.01 9.09
C ASN A 351 14.13 -40.01 8.70
N ASN A 352 14.62 -38.96 8.03
CA ASN A 352 16.02 -38.83 7.63
C ASN A 352 16.86 -38.00 8.60
N PHE A 353 16.24 -37.40 9.59
CA PHE A 353 16.91 -36.48 10.54
C PHE A 353 17.30 -37.12 11.88
N ASN A 354 17.20 -38.42 12.01
CA ASN A 354 17.70 -39.12 13.16
C ASN A 354 19.18 -38.81 13.39
N ALA A 355 19.46 -38.03 14.42
CA ALA A 355 20.74 -37.90 15.13
C ALA A 355 22.05 -37.74 14.34
N ARG A 356 22.07 -38.08 13.04
CA ARG A 356 23.30 -38.14 12.23
C ARG A 356 23.77 -36.77 11.72
N HIS A 357 22.84 -35.79 11.57
CA HIS A 357 23.17 -34.46 11.06
C HIS A 357 23.24 -33.37 12.14
N LEU A 358 23.06 -33.74 13.41
CA LEU A 358 23.08 -32.84 14.56
C LEU A 358 24.43 -32.69 15.22
N GLN A 359 25.53 -33.11 14.62
CA GLN A 359 26.86 -32.98 15.23
C GLN A 359 27.25 -31.54 15.57
N ASP A 360 26.69 -30.57 14.84
CA ASP A 360 26.86 -29.13 15.07
C ASP A 360 25.60 -28.42 15.57
N GLY A 361 24.48 -29.14 15.72
CA GLY A 361 23.17 -28.58 16.08
C GLY A 361 22.40 -27.98 14.91
N THR A 362 22.68 -28.37 13.66
CA THR A 362 21.93 -27.96 12.49
C THR A 362 20.90 -29.00 12.08
N ALA A 363 19.64 -28.61 12.01
CA ALA A 363 18.55 -29.36 11.37
C ALA A 363 18.34 -28.89 9.93
N PHE A 364 17.55 -29.63 9.15
CA PHE A 364 17.34 -29.32 7.74
C PHE A 364 15.87 -29.27 7.38
N VAL A 365 15.53 -28.40 6.41
CA VAL A 365 14.20 -28.31 5.80
C VAL A 365 14.33 -28.61 4.31
N TRP A 366 13.47 -29.48 3.80
CA TRP A 366 13.36 -29.70 2.35
C TRP A 366 12.77 -28.48 1.67
N SER A 367 13.33 -28.13 0.50
CA SER A 367 12.91 -27.00 -0.32
C SER A 367 12.84 -27.41 -1.78
N ARG A 368 11.80 -26.93 -2.47
CA ARG A 368 11.58 -27.17 -3.90
C ARG A 368 11.64 -25.85 -4.66
N SER A 369 12.32 -25.86 -5.80
CA SER A 369 12.40 -24.70 -6.68
C SER A 369 11.05 -24.36 -7.31
N ILE A 370 10.86 -23.08 -7.59
CA ILE A 370 9.77 -22.58 -8.41
C ILE A 370 10.34 -22.35 -9.81
N ASP A 371 10.06 -23.27 -10.73
CA ASP A 371 10.77 -23.36 -12.00
C ASP A 371 10.36 -22.30 -13.02
N ASP A 372 9.12 -21.83 -12.97
CA ASP A 372 8.62 -20.73 -13.78
C ASP A 372 8.94 -19.35 -13.18
N TYR A 373 9.67 -19.32 -12.05
CA TYR A 373 10.05 -18.10 -11.34
C TYR A 373 8.90 -17.21 -10.90
N THR A 374 7.66 -17.70 -11.00
CA THR A 374 6.45 -16.96 -10.61
C THR A 374 6.06 -17.28 -9.17
N VAL A 375 6.05 -16.27 -8.33
CA VAL A 375 5.69 -16.41 -6.91
C VAL A 375 4.34 -15.70 -6.67
N PRO A 376 3.32 -16.44 -6.22
CA PRO A 376 2.02 -15.87 -5.88
C PRO A 376 2.08 -14.86 -4.75
N ALA A 377 1.09 -13.98 -4.70
CA ALA A 377 0.90 -13.05 -3.58
C ALA A 377 0.87 -13.78 -2.22
N PHE A 378 1.48 -13.16 -1.21
CA PHE A 378 1.58 -13.69 0.16
C PHE A 378 2.29 -15.05 0.30
N GLN A 379 2.93 -15.55 -0.77
CA GLN A 379 3.75 -16.75 -0.71
C GLN A 379 5.16 -16.41 -0.23
N PRO A 380 5.56 -16.87 0.97
CA PRO A 380 6.94 -16.73 1.42
C PRO A 380 7.86 -17.65 0.63
N VAL A 381 9.03 -17.15 0.27
CA VAL A 381 10.05 -17.89 -0.47
C VAL A 381 11.44 -17.68 0.10
N LEU A 382 12.29 -18.69 -0.07
CA LEU A 382 13.73 -18.59 0.06
C LEU A 382 14.31 -18.29 -1.32
N LEU A 383 15.10 -17.24 -1.44
CA LEU A 383 15.87 -16.91 -2.63
C LEU A 383 17.27 -17.52 -2.50
N VAL A 384 17.67 -18.26 -3.51
CA VAL A 384 18.95 -19.00 -3.50
C VAL A 384 19.77 -18.62 -4.74
N SER A 385 21.03 -18.27 -4.52
CA SER A 385 22.04 -18.18 -5.57
C SER A 385 23.03 -19.35 -5.49
N LYS A 386 23.48 -19.85 -6.62
CA LYS A 386 24.58 -20.84 -6.68
C LYS A 386 25.94 -20.23 -6.36
N GLN A 387 26.06 -18.90 -6.45
CA GLN A 387 27.29 -18.19 -6.11
C GLN A 387 27.39 -18.00 -4.61
N SER A 388 28.59 -18.18 -4.06
CA SER A 388 28.84 -17.98 -2.63
C SER A 388 28.88 -16.50 -2.21
N ALA A 389 28.85 -15.58 -3.16
CA ALA A 389 28.86 -14.13 -2.95
C ALA A 389 27.46 -13.53 -2.85
N ASN A 390 27.39 -12.24 -2.54
CA ASN A 390 26.17 -11.47 -2.68
C ASN A 390 25.83 -11.33 -4.15
N VAL A 391 24.61 -11.69 -4.54
CA VAL A 391 24.15 -11.59 -5.92
C VAL A 391 23.05 -10.54 -6.01
N GLU A 392 23.23 -9.60 -6.92
CA GLU A 392 22.21 -8.63 -7.26
C GLU A 392 21.28 -9.20 -8.32
N SER A 393 20.01 -9.26 -8.00
CA SER A 393 18.93 -9.67 -8.88
C SER A 393 17.71 -8.77 -8.65
N TYR A 394 16.67 -8.99 -9.41
CA TYR A 394 15.41 -8.31 -9.24
C TYR A 394 14.22 -9.25 -9.52
N CYS A 395 13.05 -8.89 -9.01
CA CYS A 395 11.76 -9.38 -9.47
C CYS A 395 10.94 -8.21 -10.00
N GLN A 396 9.85 -8.53 -10.67
CA GLN A 396 8.88 -7.55 -11.15
C GLN A 396 7.48 -7.99 -10.76
N MET A 397 6.55 -7.04 -10.64
CA MET A 397 5.15 -7.37 -10.49
C MET A 397 4.66 -8.12 -11.72
N LYS A 398 3.93 -9.23 -11.50
CA LYS A 398 3.29 -9.95 -12.60
C LYS A 398 2.24 -9.05 -13.26
N GLU A 399 2.21 -9.00 -14.58
CA GLU A 399 1.30 -8.11 -15.31
C GLU A 399 -0.16 -8.40 -14.98
N THR A 400 -0.54 -9.67 -14.95
CA THR A 400 -1.86 -10.11 -14.45
C THR A 400 -1.69 -10.78 -13.10
N GLN A 401 -2.34 -10.25 -12.07
CA GLN A 401 -2.27 -10.74 -10.69
C GLN A 401 -3.16 -11.98 -10.50
N ASN A 402 -2.76 -13.09 -11.09
CA ASN A 402 -3.50 -14.35 -11.11
C ASN A 402 -2.59 -15.58 -11.04
N ALA A 403 -1.44 -15.49 -10.38
CA ALA A 403 -0.57 -16.63 -10.19
C ALA A 403 -1.28 -17.73 -9.39
N ALA A 404 -1.17 -18.97 -9.87
CA ALA A 404 -1.74 -20.11 -9.18
C ALA A 404 -1.04 -20.32 -7.82
N ALA A 405 -1.81 -20.71 -6.81
CA ALA A 405 -1.22 -21.10 -5.54
C ALA A 405 -0.27 -22.30 -5.74
N ILE A 406 0.85 -22.28 -5.02
CA ILE A 406 1.81 -23.38 -5.09
C ILE A 406 1.22 -24.60 -4.39
N ASP A 407 1.19 -25.73 -5.09
CA ASP A 407 0.73 -26.98 -4.50
C ASP A 407 1.69 -27.44 -3.39
N LYS A 408 1.15 -27.57 -2.19
CA LYS A 408 1.83 -28.02 -0.98
C LYS A 408 1.17 -29.28 -0.39
N THR A 409 0.39 -29.97 -1.18
CA THR A 409 -0.32 -31.20 -0.75
C THR A 409 0.67 -32.23 -0.21
N GLY A 410 0.45 -32.69 1.01
CA GLY A 410 1.32 -33.65 1.70
C GLY A 410 2.54 -33.04 2.38
N TYR A 411 2.67 -31.71 2.41
CA TYR A 411 3.78 -31.01 3.04
C TYR A 411 3.29 -30.03 4.12
N THR A 412 4.12 -29.83 5.15
CA THR A 412 3.88 -28.80 6.16
C THR A 412 4.80 -27.62 5.86
N ASP A 413 4.22 -26.50 5.42
CA ASP A 413 4.98 -25.28 5.20
C ASP A 413 5.22 -24.55 6.51
N TYR A 414 6.47 -24.53 6.94
CA TYR A 414 6.88 -23.81 8.15
C TYR A 414 7.27 -22.35 7.88
N MET A 415 7.35 -21.93 6.62
CA MET A 415 7.75 -20.58 6.27
C MET A 415 6.55 -19.63 6.30
N LEU A 416 6.68 -18.56 7.04
CA LEU A 416 5.71 -17.47 7.11
C LEU A 416 6.32 -16.18 6.57
N GLY A 417 5.52 -15.41 5.85
CA GLY A 417 5.92 -14.14 5.29
C GLY A 417 5.56 -12.96 6.18
N THR A 418 6.33 -11.89 6.06
CA THR A 418 6.01 -10.57 6.61
C THR A 418 5.83 -9.60 5.45
N VAL A 419 4.62 -9.09 5.29
CA VAL A 419 4.32 -8.02 4.32
C VAL A 419 4.30 -6.64 4.99
N GLU A 420 4.48 -6.63 6.30
CA GLU A 420 4.59 -5.44 7.15
C GLU A 420 5.65 -5.68 8.23
N ASP A 421 6.11 -4.60 8.90
CA ASP A 421 7.01 -4.74 10.03
C ASP A 421 6.36 -5.62 11.10
N THR A 422 7.05 -6.68 11.48
CA THR A 422 6.56 -7.69 12.41
C THR A 422 7.55 -7.91 13.52
N HIS A 423 7.10 -7.80 14.76
CA HIS A 423 7.87 -8.23 15.92
C HIS A 423 7.73 -9.73 16.10
N LEU A 424 8.83 -10.44 15.97
CA LEU A 424 8.89 -11.88 16.12
C LEU A 424 9.36 -12.24 17.54
N GLU A 425 8.53 -12.95 18.27
CA GLU A 425 8.80 -13.41 19.62
C GLU A 425 8.45 -14.90 19.72
N ASN A 426 9.33 -15.67 20.37
CA ASN A 426 9.03 -17.07 20.65
C ASN A 426 7.92 -17.17 21.69
N LYS A 427 6.94 -18.01 21.43
CA LYS A 427 5.82 -18.31 22.34
C LYS A 427 5.78 -19.81 22.63
N ASP A 428 5.04 -20.18 23.66
CA ASP A 428 4.84 -21.58 24.01
C ASP A 428 4.33 -22.39 22.81
N GLY A 429 4.92 -23.54 22.59
CA GLY A 429 4.56 -24.47 21.52
C GLY A 429 5.31 -24.27 20.20
N TYR A 430 5.98 -23.14 19.97
CA TYR A 430 6.69 -22.86 18.71
C TYR A 430 8.05 -22.23 18.93
N THR A 431 8.96 -22.51 18.03
CA THR A 431 10.24 -21.79 17.89
C THR A 431 10.32 -21.08 16.56
N LEU A 432 10.73 -19.81 16.58
CA LEU A 432 10.92 -18.98 15.40
C LEU A 432 12.40 -18.94 15.01
N TYR A 433 12.64 -19.01 13.71
CA TYR A 433 13.99 -18.94 13.13
C TYR A 433 14.03 -17.86 12.05
N GLY A 434 14.99 -16.96 12.14
CA GLY A 434 15.25 -15.90 11.14
C GLY A 434 16.50 -16.20 10.32
N LEU A 435 16.53 -15.82 9.06
CA LEU A 435 17.68 -15.97 8.18
C LEU A 435 18.83 -15.08 8.68
N SER A 436 19.95 -15.69 8.99
CA SER A 436 21.17 -15.01 9.44
C SER A 436 22.06 -14.61 8.26
N LYS A 437 23.04 -13.75 8.52
CA LYS A 437 24.06 -13.36 7.53
C LYS A 437 24.90 -14.54 7.02
N SER A 438 24.91 -15.66 7.74
CA SER A 438 25.60 -16.89 7.30
C SER A 438 24.77 -17.78 6.37
N GLY A 439 23.58 -17.36 5.97
CA GLY A 439 22.70 -18.15 5.10
C GLY A 439 21.93 -19.27 5.83
N LEU A 440 22.07 -19.39 7.15
CA LEU A 440 21.33 -20.33 7.98
C LEU A 440 20.18 -19.64 8.71
N PHE A 441 19.08 -20.36 8.91
CA PHE A 441 18.04 -19.92 9.82
C PHE A 441 18.46 -20.19 11.26
N LYS A 442 18.60 -19.14 12.05
CA LYS A 442 18.97 -19.22 13.47
C LYS A 442 17.78 -18.90 14.35
N LYS A 443 17.70 -19.59 15.48
CA LYS A 443 16.66 -19.34 16.48
C LYS A 443 16.65 -17.87 16.89
N ILE A 444 15.48 -17.28 16.91
CA ILE A 444 15.29 -15.90 17.37
C ILE A 444 15.49 -15.82 18.87
N ALA A 445 16.19 -14.79 19.34
CA ALA A 445 16.47 -14.58 20.76
C ALA A 445 15.17 -14.43 21.58
N ALA A 446 15.25 -14.70 22.88
CA ALA A 446 14.11 -14.58 23.79
C ALA A 446 13.52 -13.15 23.86
N ALA A 447 14.38 -12.13 23.67
CA ALA A 447 13.94 -10.72 23.60
C ALA A 447 13.18 -10.36 22.32
N GLY A 448 12.98 -11.34 21.42
CA GLY A 448 12.38 -11.11 20.13
C GLY A 448 13.30 -10.47 19.09
N ASN A 449 12.80 -10.27 17.89
CA ASN A 449 13.48 -9.57 16.81
C ASN A 449 12.45 -8.91 15.88
N ASN A 450 12.77 -7.74 15.33
CA ASN A 450 11.94 -7.07 14.35
C ASN A 450 12.35 -7.50 12.94
N LEU A 451 11.39 -7.98 12.18
CA LEU A 451 11.54 -8.29 10.77
C LEU A 451 10.77 -7.25 9.95
N THR A 452 11.45 -6.65 8.99
CA THR A 452 10.84 -5.66 8.08
C THR A 452 9.90 -6.33 7.08
N TRP A 453 9.13 -5.51 6.34
CA TRP A 453 8.25 -6.00 5.27
C TRP A 453 9.01 -6.78 4.18
N PHE A 454 8.26 -7.59 3.45
CA PHE A 454 8.72 -8.43 2.34
C PHE A 454 9.84 -9.42 2.70
N LYS A 455 9.77 -9.96 3.91
CA LYS A 455 10.69 -10.99 4.40
C LYS A 455 9.93 -12.27 4.76
N ALA A 456 10.67 -13.32 5.08
CA ALA A 456 10.09 -14.52 5.64
C ALA A 456 10.95 -15.13 6.74
N TYR A 457 10.33 -15.94 7.59
CA TYR A 457 10.92 -16.64 8.71
C TYR A 457 10.30 -18.04 8.85
N LEU A 458 10.94 -18.92 9.61
CA LEU A 458 10.36 -20.23 9.93
C LEU A 458 9.67 -20.18 11.29
N LYS A 459 8.47 -20.76 11.37
CA LYS A 459 7.71 -21.02 12.59
C LYS A 459 7.49 -22.51 12.72
N ILE A 460 8.23 -23.16 13.63
CA ILE A 460 8.26 -24.61 13.73
C ILE A 460 7.70 -25.04 15.09
N PRO A 461 6.69 -25.95 15.13
CA PRO A 461 6.23 -26.53 16.37
C PRO A 461 7.39 -27.18 17.14
N ASN A 462 7.44 -26.99 18.45
CA ASN A 462 8.53 -27.55 19.28
C ASN A 462 8.59 -29.08 19.23
N THR A 463 7.46 -29.74 18.95
CA THR A 463 7.36 -31.18 18.73
C THR A 463 8.10 -31.66 17.49
N ASP A 464 8.23 -30.81 16.48
CA ASP A 464 8.81 -31.13 15.18
C ASP A 464 10.30 -30.81 15.11
N ILE A 465 10.81 -30.05 16.08
CA ILE A 465 12.21 -29.65 16.12
C ILE A 465 13.07 -30.77 16.69
N PRO A 466 14.08 -31.28 15.94
CA PRO A 466 15.02 -32.25 16.47
C PRO A 466 15.73 -31.77 17.74
N ALA A 467 15.86 -32.63 18.73
CA ALA A 467 16.49 -32.31 19.98
C ALA A 467 17.93 -31.78 19.76
N GLY A 468 18.24 -30.60 20.31
CA GLY A 468 19.55 -29.98 20.17
C GLY A 468 19.74 -29.09 18.92
N ALA A 469 18.71 -28.93 18.08
CA ALA A 469 18.78 -28.05 16.90
C ALA A 469 18.94 -26.58 17.29
N LYS A 470 20.05 -25.96 16.88
CA LYS A 470 20.38 -24.54 17.11
C LYS A 470 20.16 -23.69 15.87
N SER A 471 20.22 -24.33 14.69
CA SER A 471 20.04 -23.70 13.37
C SER A 471 19.34 -24.65 12.42
N ILE A 472 18.82 -24.09 11.32
CA ILE A 472 18.16 -24.83 10.25
C ILE A 472 18.80 -24.46 8.92
N ALA A 473 19.20 -25.48 8.16
CA ALA A 473 19.67 -25.39 6.79
C ALA A 473 18.64 -25.96 5.82
N PHE A 474 18.93 -25.89 4.52
CA PHE A 474 18.02 -26.33 3.46
C PHE A 474 18.60 -27.50 2.68
N LEU A 475 17.73 -28.44 2.35
CA LEU A 475 17.96 -29.45 1.35
C LEU A 475 17.10 -29.09 0.13
N PHE A 476 17.67 -29.24 -1.06
CA PHE A 476 17.00 -28.90 -2.31
C PHE A 476 16.61 -30.17 -3.05
N GLU A 477 15.35 -30.28 -3.47
CA GLU A 477 14.91 -31.26 -4.42
C GLU A 477 15.41 -30.84 -5.80
N ASP A 478 16.52 -31.40 -6.27
CA ASP A 478 16.97 -31.18 -7.66
C ASP A 478 16.22 -32.11 -8.60
N GLU A 479 15.86 -31.61 -9.78
CA GLU A 479 15.13 -32.33 -10.84
C GLU A 479 15.88 -33.56 -11.38
N ASN A 480 17.14 -33.74 -11.04
CA ASN A 480 18.02 -34.79 -11.54
C ASN A 480 18.60 -35.71 -10.47
N ASN A 481 17.81 -36.08 -9.47
CA ASN A 481 18.17 -37.16 -8.56
C ASN A 481 19.18 -36.87 -7.44
N THR A 482 18.71 -37.14 -6.25
CA THR A 482 19.50 -37.70 -5.15
C THR A 482 20.73 -36.94 -4.71
N THR A 483 20.59 -36.31 -3.56
CA THR A 483 21.71 -35.83 -2.75
C THR A 483 22.41 -34.55 -3.23
N GLY A 484 21.66 -33.51 -3.49
CA GLY A 484 22.21 -32.17 -3.58
C GLY A 484 22.42 -31.56 -2.19
N ILE A 485 23.38 -32.05 -1.41
CA ILE A 485 23.86 -31.31 -0.24
C ILE A 485 24.70 -30.15 -0.79
N GLN A 486 24.11 -28.97 -0.91
CA GLN A 486 24.92 -27.76 -1.06
C GLN A 486 25.45 -27.38 0.31
N GLU A 487 26.71 -27.68 0.56
CA GLU A 487 27.40 -27.18 1.73
C GLU A 487 27.47 -25.66 1.71
N PHE A 488 27.03 -25.09 2.80
CA PHE A 488 27.25 -23.69 3.08
C PHE A 488 28.68 -23.52 3.57
N ASN A 489 29.55 -22.97 2.75
CA ASN A 489 30.85 -22.51 3.24
C ASN A 489 30.59 -21.36 4.22
N THR A 490 30.56 -21.67 5.51
CA THR A 490 30.87 -20.68 6.53
C THR A 490 32.25 -20.14 6.23
N ALA A 491 32.38 -18.81 6.18
CA ALA A 491 33.61 -18.10 5.88
C ALA A 491 34.83 -18.82 6.44
N ALA A 492 35.76 -19.14 5.55
CA ALA A 492 37.12 -19.61 5.73
C ALA A 492 37.58 -19.77 7.19
N GLU A 493 37.39 -20.96 7.78
CA GLU A 493 38.38 -21.49 8.68
C GLU A 493 39.48 -22.10 7.81
N THR A 494 40.65 -21.57 7.96
CA THR A 494 41.91 -22.04 7.37
C THR A 494 42.22 -23.46 7.89
N GLY A 495 41.74 -24.47 7.18
CA GLY A 495 41.99 -25.86 7.48
C GLY A 495 41.32 -26.76 6.46
N LYS A 496 41.99 -27.75 5.95
CA LYS A 496 41.59 -28.70 4.92
C LYS A 496 40.09 -29.02 4.97
N ALA A 497 39.38 -28.77 3.86
CA ALA A 497 37.96 -29.06 3.75
C ALA A 497 37.62 -30.49 4.22
N PRO A 498 36.55 -30.70 5.00
CA PRO A 498 36.19 -31.99 5.49
C PRO A 498 35.72 -32.93 4.38
N TYR A 499 35.89 -34.22 4.59
CA TYR A 499 35.30 -35.28 3.76
C TYR A 499 33.95 -35.66 4.34
N TYR A 500 33.00 -35.97 3.47
CA TYR A 500 31.68 -36.49 3.81
C TYR A 500 31.41 -37.78 3.06
N ASP A 501 30.75 -38.73 3.69
CA ASP A 501 30.27 -39.93 3.00
C ASP A 501 29.09 -39.60 2.08
N LEU A 502 28.63 -40.58 1.33
CA LEU A 502 27.48 -40.41 0.42
C LEU A 502 26.14 -40.11 1.14
N ASN A 503 26.10 -40.26 2.46
CA ASN A 503 24.97 -39.91 3.31
C ASN A 503 25.14 -38.51 3.94
N GLY A 504 26.20 -37.78 3.56
CA GLY A 504 26.49 -36.44 4.08
C GLY A 504 27.12 -36.42 5.48
N ILE A 505 27.63 -37.54 5.98
CA ILE A 505 28.28 -37.63 7.29
C ILE A 505 29.74 -37.22 7.13
N LYS A 506 30.19 -36.27 7.97
CA LYS A 506 31.58 -35.85 8.01
C LYS A 506 32.46 -37.04 8.44
N VAL A 507 33.48 -37.31 7.64
CA VAL A 507 34.46 -38.38 7.88
C VAL A 507 35.80 -37.77 8.19
N GLU A 508 36.26 -37.90 9.44
CA GLU A 508 37.53 -37.31 9.86
C GLU A 508 38.77 -38.01 9.29
N LYS A 509 38.66 -39.29 9.01
CA LYS A 509 39.70 -40.10 8.38
C LYS A 509 39.08 -40.96 7.29
N PRO A 510 38.95 -40.46 6.07
CA PRO A 510 38.39 -41.21 4.98
C PRO A 510 39.29 -42.39 4.60
N GLN A 511 38.69 -43.59 4.57
CA GLN A 511 39.34 -44.83 4.09
C GLN A 511 38.92 -45.12 2.64
N HIS A 512 39.25 -46.30 2.13
CA HIS A 512 38.82 -46.68 0.79
C HIS A 512 37.29 -46.49 0.61
N GLY A 513 36.88 -45.70 -0.38
CA GLY A 513 35.46 -45.43 -0.62
C GLY A 513 35.21 -44.19 -1.44
N ILE A 514 33.92 -43.87 -1.60
CA ILE A 514 33.44 -42.68 -2.31
C ILE A 514 33.02 -41.65 -1.27
N TYR A 515 33.54 -40.42 -1.39
CA TYR A 515 33.30 -39.31 -0.47
C TYR A 515 32.95 -38.06 -1.24
N ILE A 516 32.41 -37.09 -0.55
CA ILE A 516 32.25 -35.71 -1.03
C ILE A 516 33.31 -34.87 -0.35
N HIS A 517 34.11 -34.18 -1.12
CA HIS A 517 35.15 -33.27 -0.66
C HIS A 517 35.21 -32.05 -1.58
N ASN A 518 35.10 -30.84 -1.04
CA ASN A 518 35.00 -29.60 -1.82
C ASN A 518 33.85 -29.64 -2.85
N ASN A 519 32.71 -30.14 -2.43
CA ASN A 519 31.51 -30.26 -3.30
C ASN A 519 31.72 -31.15 -4.53
N LYS A 520 32.74 -31.99 -4.55
CA LYS A 520 32.99 -32.94 -5.63
C LYS A 520 33.01 -34.36 -5.06
N LYS A 521 32.45 -35.27 -5.86
CA LYS A 521 32.57 -36.70 -5.59
C LYS A 521 34.00 -37.11 -5.80
N VAL A 522 34.66 -37.61 -4.73
CA VAL A 522 36.03 -38.10 -4.77
C VAL A 522 36.07 -39.56 -4.40
N VAL A 523 36.95 -40.32 -5.07
CA VAL A 523 37.20 -41.71 -4.77
C VAL A 523 38.56 -41.79 -4.07
N ILE A 524 38.56 -42.29 -2.82
CA ILE A 524 39.81 -42.61 -2.11
C ILE A 524 40.05 -44.09 -2.32
N LYS A 525 41.18 -44.38 -2.96
CA LYS A 525 41.64 -45.73 -3.30
C LYS A 525 42.46 -46.30 -2.14
#